data_d87bda1007bd4511a6a037aad42234c9
#
_entry.id   d87bda1007bd4511a6a037aad42234c9
#
_cell.length_a   1.000
_cell.length_b   1.000
_cell.length_c   1.000
_cell.angle_alpha   90.00
_cell.angle_beta   90.00
_cell.angle_gamma   90.00
#
_symmetry.space_group_name_H-M   'P 1'
#
loop_
_entity.id
_entity.type
_entity.pdbx_description
1 polymer ?
#
loop_
_entity_poly.entity_id
_entity_poly.type
_entity_poly.pdbx_seq_one_letter_code
_entity_poly.pdbx_strand_id
1 'polypeptide(L)'
;MLNEWIVLFRLVLAAVLSGIVGFEREFHGRAAGFRTHILLCVGSTLIMLTSMHIFDAYSGRATFDPARLAAGVVTGIGFLGAGTIMRYKASVRGLTTAASLWVVTGIGLAVGTGLYFGAIVTTGIAVMALMFFGRLEHVMIRKDWYKTVVVETKDGMDQLKGIRDVLSEYGSEITDFKVE
;
A
#
# COMPACT_ATOMS: atom_id res chain seq x y z
N MET A 1 -26.74 -22.79 -0.93
CA MET A 1 -26.98 -21.54 -1.69
C MET A 1 -26.67 -20.36 -0.76
N LEU A 2 -25.83 -19.43 -1.22
CA LEU A 2 -25.56 -18.19 -0.48
C LEU A 2 -26.83 -17.33 -0.47
N ASN A 3 -27.30 -16.96 0.72
CA ASN A 3 -28.43 -16.04 0.86
C ASN A 3 -27.99 -14.63 0.43
N GLU A 4 -28.85 -13.92 -0.30
CA GLU A 4 -28.57 -12.56 -0.80
C GLU A 4 -28.16 -11.58 0.32
N TRP A 5 -28.78 -11.70 1.49
CA TRP A 5 -28.42 -10.91 2.67
C TRP A 5 -27.02 -11.18 3.17
N ILE A 6 -26.53 -12.43 3.07
CA ILE A 6 -25.17 -12.79 3.43
C ILE A 6 -24.17 -12.19 2.42
N VAL A 7 -24.51 -12.22 1.14
CA VAL A 7 -23.69 -11.60 0.09
C VAL A 7 -23.58 -10.09 0.34
N LEU A 8 -24.71 -9.42 0.55
CA LEU A 8 -24.73 -7.98 0.84
C LEU A 8 -23.90 -7.64 2.09
N PHE A 9 -24.12 -8.39 3.18
CA PHE A 9 -23.37 -8.19 4.43
C PHE A 9 -21.86 -8.33 4.22
N ARG A 10 -21.40 -9.35 3.50
CA ARG A 10 -19.99 -9.58 3.22
C ARG A 10 -19.38 -8.45 2.39
N LEU A 11 -20.07 -7.99 1.37
CA LEU A 11 -19.59 -6.88 0.53
C LEU A 11 -19.51 -5.57 1.32
N VAL A 12 -20.50 -5.27 2.14
CA VAL A 12 -20.50 -4.09 3.01
C VAL A 12 -19.40 -4.19 4.06
N LEU A 13 -19.24 -5.35 4.71
CA LEU A 13 -18.17 -5.57 5.69
C LEU A 13 -16.78 -5.38 5.06
N ALA A 14 -16.57 -5.93 3.86
CA ALA A 14 -15.33 -5.76 3.12
C ALA A 14 -15.04 -4.27 2.83
N ALA A 15 -16.05 -3.51 2.39
CA ALA A 15 -15.94 -2.08 2.15
C ALA A 15 -15.58 -1.31 3.43
N VAL A 16 -16.19 -1.64 4.57
CA VAL A 16 -15.92 -1.00 5.86
C VAL A 16 -14.49 -1.29 6.33
N LEU A 17 -14.10 -2.58 6.37
CA LEU A 17 -12.76 -2.97 6.85
C LEU A 17 -11.63 -2.37 6.01
N SER A 18 -11.78 -2.44 4.69
CA SER A 18 -10.78 -1.86 3.79
C SER A 18 -10.83 -0.33 3.75
N GLY A 19 -12.01 0.25 3.96
CA GLY A 19 -12.19 1.69 4.10
C GLY A 19 -11.39 2.26 5.27
N ILE A 20 -11.35 1.56 6.40
CA ILE A 20 -10.54 1.96 7.57
C ILE A 20 -9.05 2.01 7.19
N VAL A 21 -8.52 0.99 6.51
CA VAL A 21 -7.13 0.97 6.04
C VAL A 21 -6.89 2.06 5.01
N GLY A 22 -7.78 2.18 4.01
CA GLY A 22 -7.66 3.16 2.93
C GLY A 22 -7.76 4.60 3.41
N PHE A 23 -8.57 4.87 4.44
CA PHE A 23 -8.68 6.18 5.07
C PHE A 23 -7.36 6.63 5.70
N GLU A 24 -6.68 5.73 6.42
CA GLU A 24 -5.35 6.00 6.97
C GLU A 24 -4.36 6.36 5.85
N ARG A 25 -4.40 5.61 4.73
CA ARG A 25 -3.50 5.86 3.59
C ARG A 25 -3.77 7.20 2.91
N GLU A 26 -5.04 7.54 2.71
CA GLU A 26 -5.44 8.83 2.12
C GLU A 26 -5.09 10.00 3.02
N PHE A 27 -5.34 9.87 4.33
CA PHE A 27 -4.99 10.91 5.31
C PHE A 27 -3.49 11.24 5.33
N HIS A 28 -2.63 10.23 5.08
CA HIS A 28 -1.18 10.42 5.01
C HIS A 28 -0.67 10.69 3.57
N GLY A 29 -1.54 11.03 2.62
CA GLY A 29 -1.15 11.41 1.25
C GLY A 29 -0.44 10.31 0.47
N ARG A 30 -0.79 9.03 0.68
CA ARG A 30 -0.17 7.89 -0.01
C ARG A 30 -0.82 7.66 -1.38
N ALA A 31 -0.07 7.07 -2.32
CA ALA A 31 -0.48 6.88 -3.72
C ALA A 31 -1.79 6.09 -3.90
N ALA A 32 -2.07 5.10 -3.05
CA ALA A 32 -3.35 4.38 -3.00
C ALA A 32 -4.08 4.75 -1.70
N GLY A 33 -5.26 5.36 -1.82
CA GLY A 33 -6.09 5.85 -0.72
C GLY A 33 -7.38 5.04 -0.55
N PHE A 34 -8.39 5.71 0.00
CA PHE A 34 -9.69 5.15 0.40
C PHE A 34 -10.38 4.36 -0.70
N ARG A 35 -10.55 4.98 -1.88
CA ARG A 35 -11.27 4.36 -3.01
C ARG A 35 -10.57 3.10 -3.51
N THR A 36 -9.26 3.15 -3.64
CA THR A 36 -8.47 2.03 -4.16
C THR A 36 -8.57 0.80 -3.26
N HIS A 37 -8.45 1.00 -1.94
CA HIS A 37 -8.55 -0.09 -0.96
C HIS A 37 -9.95 -0.72 -0.94
N ILE A 38 -11.01 0.09 -0.97
CA ILE A 38 -12.40 -0.41 -1.02
C ILE A 38 -12.63 -1.24 -2.28
N LEU A 39 -12.28 -0.71 -3.46
CA LEU A 39 -12.52 -1.41 -4.71
C LEU A 39 -11.79 -2.75 -4.78
N LEU A 40 -10.54 -2.81 -4.30
CA LEU A 40 -9.78 -4.06 -4.25
C LEU A 40 -10.38 -5.08 -3.30
N CYS A 41 -10.75 -4.68 -2.10
CA CYS A 41 -11.30 -5.58 -1.11
C CYS A 41 -12.67 -6.11 -1.52
N VAL A 42 -13.57 -5.24 -1.98
CA VAL A 42 -14.90 -5.62 -2.47
C VAL A 42 -14.78 -6.52 -3.70
N GLY A 43 -13.88 -6.19 -4.63
CA GLY A 43 -13.62 -7.02 -5.81
C GLY A 43 -13.12 -8.43 -5.45
N SER A 44 -12.14 -8.53 -4.55
CA SER A 44 -11.64 -9.83 -4.10
C SER A 44 -12.68 -10.62 -3.31
N THR A 45 -13.52 -9.94 -2.51
CA THR A 45 -14.66 -10.57 -1.82
C THR A 45 -15.66 -11.13 -2.81
N LEU A 46 -16.02 -10.37 -3.84
CA LEU A 46 -16.95 -10.83 -4.87
C LEU A 46 -16.41 -12.04 -5.64
N ILE A 47 -15.12 -12.02 -6.01
CA ILE A 47 -14.49 -13.17 -6.70
C ILE A 47 -14.53 -14.41 -5.82
N MET A 48 -14.26 -14.28 -4.53
CA MET A 48 -14.34 -15.41 -3.60
C MET A 48 -15.77 -15.92 -3.44
N LEU A 49 -16.76 -15.06 -3.30
CA LEU A 49 -18.18 -15.42 -3.27
C LEU A 49 -18.60 -16.16 -4.56
N THR A 50 -18.16 -15.67 -5.70
CA THR A 50 -18.39 -16.31 -7.00
C THR A 50 -17.77 -17.71 -7.03
N SER A 51 -16.55 -17.87 -6.53
CA SER A 51 -15.90 -19.16 -6.44
C SER A 51 -16.68 -20.18 -5.62
N MET A 52 -17.15 -19.75 -4.43
CA MET A 52 -17.98 -20.60 -3.56
C MET A 52 -19.32 -20.93 -4.21
N HIS A 53 -19.93 -19.96 -4.88
CA HIS A 53 -21.21 -20.18 -5.57
C HIS A 53 -21.08 -21.21 -6.71
N ILE A 54 -20.01 -21.14 -7.51
CA ILE A 54 -19.73 -22.11 -8.56
C ILE A 54 -19.48 -23.49 -7.95
N PHE A 55 -18.70 -23.57 -6.86
CA PHE A 55 -18.45 -24.82 -6.18
C PHE A 55 -19.77 -25.48 -5.72
N ASP A 56 -20.66 -24.73 -5.07
CA ASP A 56 -21.96 -25.21 -4.62
C ASP A 56 -22.84 -25.68 -5.80
N ALA A 57 -22.89 -24.88 -6.87
CA ALA A 57 -23.74 -25.16 -8.05
C ALA A 57 -23.32 -26.41 -8.83
N TYR A 58 -22.03 -26.73 -8.85
CA TYR A 58 -21.47 -27.87 -9.60
C TYR A 58 -20.99 -29.01 -8.70
N SER A 59 -21.21 -28.94 -7.39
CA SER A 59 -20.85 -30.00 -6.45
C SER A 59 -21.47 -31.32 -6.86
N GLY A 60 -20.64 -32.38 -6.95
CA GLY A 60 -21.03 -33.71 -7.38
C GLY A 60 -21.14 -33.92 -8.91
N ARG A 61 -20.92 -32.90 -9.74
CA ARG A 61 -20.94 -33.00 -11.21
C ARG A 61 -19.55 -32.88 -11.84
N ALA A 62 -18.65 -32.16 -11.18
CA ALA A 62 -17.27 -31.98 -11.61
C ALA A 62 -16.36 -31.75 -10.41
N THR A 63 -15.08 -32.06 -10.53
CA THR A 63 -14.05 -31.67 -9.58
C THR A 63 -13.71 -30.21 -9.78
N PHE A 64 -14.14 -29.37 -8.85
CA PHE A 64 -13.85 -27.95 -8.87
C PHE A 64 -13.14 -27.56 -7.58
N ASP A 65 -12.01 -26.88 -7.71
CA ASP A 65 -11.26 -26.33 -6.57
C ASP A 65 -11.61 -24.85 -6.36
N PRO A 66 -12.33 -24.51 -5.28
CA PRO A 66 -12.72 -23.12 -5.00
C PRO A 66 -11.51 -22.20 -4.72
N ALA A 67 -10.35 -22.76 -4.40
CA ALA A 67 -9.15 -21.96 -4.17
C ALA A 67 -8.53 -21.41 -5.47
N ARG A 68 -8.88 -21.93 -6.64
CA ARG A 68 -8.28 -21.49 -7.92
C ARG A 68 -8.54 -20.03 -8.23
N LEU A 69 -9.76 -19.53 -8.02
CA LEU A 69 -10.06 -18.12 -8.26
C LEU A 69 -9.36 -17.22 -7.23
N ALA A 70 -9.28 -17.66 -5.96
CA ALA A 70 -8.51 -16.96 -4.94
C ALA A 70 -7.02 -16.88 -5.28
N ALA A 71 -6.42 -17.97 -5.77
CA ALA A 71 -5.03 -17.97 -6.25
C ALA A 71 -4.82 -16.98 -7.40
N GLY A 72 -5.78 -16.90 -8.34
CA GLY A 72 -5.78 -15.91 -9.40
C GLY A 72 -5.78 -14.46 -8.89
N VAL A 73 -6.58 -14.18 -7.87
CA VAL A 73 -6.61 -12.86 -7.21
C VAL A 73 -5.27 -12.52 -6.58
N VAL A 74 -4.68 -13.47 -5.82
CA VAL A 74 -3.38 -13.27 -5.16
C VAL A 74 -2.26 -13.05 -6.18
N THR A 75 -2.31 -13.72 -7.32
CA THR A 75 -1.35 -13.48 -8.41
C THR A 75 -1.59 -12.13 -9.07
N GLY A 76 -2.85 -11.81 -9.38
CA GLY A 76 -3.24 -10.58 -10.07
C GLY A 76 -2.93 -9.31 -9.30
N ILE A 77 -3.04 -9.32 -7.96
CA ILE A 77 -2.70 -8.15 -7.14
C ILE A 77 -1.21 -7.83 -7.21
N GLY A 78 -0.36 -8.79 -7.54
CA GLY A 78 1.06 -8.56 -7.75
C GLY A 78 1.35 -7.52 -8.83
N PHE A 79 0.56 -7.50 -9.92
CA PHE A 79 0.64 -6.50 -10.98
C PHE A 79 0.30 -5.08 -10.48
N LEU A 80 -0.79 -4.93 -9.74
CA LEU A 80 -1.17 -3.64 -9.15
C LEU A 80 -0.17 -3.17 -8.09
N GLY A 81 0.30 -4.10 -7.25
CA GLY A 81 1.35 -3.82 -6.27
C GLY A 81 2.62 -3.33 -6.93
N ALA A 82 3.10 -4.00 -7.96
CA ALA A 82 4.27 -3.59 -8.74
C ALA A 82 4.07 -2.20 -9.37
N GLY A 83 2.86 -1.90 -9.86
CA GLY A 83 2.50 -0.59 -10.41
C GLY A 83 2.60 0.58 -9.41
N THR A 84 2.57 0.30 -8.10
CA THR A 84 2.75 1.33 -7.06
C THR A 84 4.21 1.52 -6.64
N ILE A 85 5.11 0.61 -7.02
CA ILE A 85 6.53 0.66 -6.66
C ILE A 85 7.28 1.47 -7.72
N MET A 86 7.83 2.60 -7.31
CA MET A 86 8.57 3.49 -8.19
C MET A 86 10.02 3.63 -7.70
N ARG A 87 10.96 3.46 -8.61
CA ARG A 87 12.38 3.74 -8.36
C ARG A 87 12.71 5.14 -8.86
N TYR A 88 13.18 5.98 -7.94
CA TYR A 88 13.67 7.31 -8.27
C TYR A 88 15.12 7.44 -7.81
N LYS A 89 16.07 7.44 -8.76
CA LYS A 89 17.52 7.36 -8.50
C LYS A 89 17.87 6.16 -7.60
N ALA A 90 18.46 6.40 -6.43
CA ALA A 90 18.82 5.36 -5.45
C ALA A 90 17.68 5.02 -4.45
N SER A 91 16.54 5.71 -4.51
CA SER A 91 15.41 5.53 -3.59
C SER A 91 14.29 4.71 -4.24
N VAL A 92 13.71 3.77 -3.47
CA VAL A 92 12.52 3.00 -3.87
C VAL A 92 11.35 3.47 -3.02
N ARG A 93 10.23 3.83 -3.66
CA ARG A 93 9.00 4.29 -3.00
C ARG A 93 7.84 3.35 -3.34
N GLY A 94 6.79 3.35 -2.50
CA GLY A 94 5.57 2.60 -2.79
C GLY A 94 5.53 1.17 -2.22
N LEU A 95 6.60 0.66 -1.58
CA LEU A 95 6.63 -0.69 -1.02
C LEU A 95 5.51 -0.92 0.03
N THR A 96 5.33 0.02 0.96
CA THR A 96 4.26 -0.06 1.97
C THR A 96 2.88 0.03 1.34
N THR A 97 2.73 0.82 0.27
CA THR A 97 1.47 0.90 -0.49
C THR A 97 1.17 -0.43 -1.16
N ALA A 98 2.14 -1.05 -1.83
CA ALA A 98 1.98 -2.38 -2.43
C ALA A 98 1.59 -3.43 -1.39
N ALA A 99 2.24 -3.43 -0.22
CA ALA A 99 1.93 -4.33 0.88
C ALA A 99 0.50 -4.10 1.43
N SER A 100 0.06 -2.83 1.58
CA SER A 100 -1.30 -2.53 2.05
C SER A 100 -2.38 -3.00 1.07
N LEU A 101 -2.16 -2.87 -0.25
CA LEU A 101 -3.06 -3.39 -1.28
C LEU A 101 -3.15 -4.91 -1.23
N TRP A 102 -2.01 -5.59 -1.02
CA TRP A 102 -1.96 -7.04 -0.88
C TRP A 102 -2.75 -7.51 0.35
N VAL A 103 -2.59 -6.85 1.49
CA VAL A 103 -3.30 -7.17 2.75
C VAL A 103 -4.81 -6.97 2.60
N VAL A 104 -5.29 -5.85 2.04
CA VAL A 104 -6.75 -5.63 1.89
C VAL A 104 -7.38 -6.60 0.89
N THR A 105 -6.63 -7.06 -0.10
CA THR A 105 -7.07 -8.15 -0.98
C THR A 105 -7.27 -9.44 -0.19
N GLY A 106 -6.34 -9.80 0.69
CA GLY A 106 -6.46 -10.93 1.60
C GLY A 106 -7.65 -10.80 2.57
N ILE A 107 -7.89 -9.59 3.12
CA ILE A 107 -9.06 -9.29 3.94
C ILE A 107 -10.34 -9.57 3.15
N GLY A 108 -10.41 -9.14 1.89
CA GLY A 108 -11.55 -9.39 1.02
C GLY A 108 -11.81 -10.88 0.77
N LEU A 109 -10.77 -11.67 0.50
CA LEU A 109 -10.88 -13.12 0.35
C LEU A 109 -11.38 -13.76 1.66
N ALA A 110 -10.85 -13.33 2.82
CA ALA A 110 -11.27 -13.83 4.12
C ALA A 110 -12.76 -13.53 4.42
N VAL A 111 -13.21 -12.29 4.15
CA VAL A 111 -14.63 -11.93 4.28
C VAL A 111 -15.48 -12.76 3.31
N GLY A 112 -15.02 -12.96 2.08
CA GLY A 112 -15.69 -13.78 1.08
C GLY A 112 -15.89 -15.22 1.49
N THR A 113 -14.96 -15.84 2.22
CA THR A 113 -15.09 -17.19 2.79
C THR A 113 -15.92 -17.24 4.08
N GLY A 114 -16.16 -16.10 4.73
CA GLY A 114 -16.81 -16.03 6.06
C GLY A 114 -15.84 -16.07 7.23
N LEU A 115 -14.53 -15.94 7.00
CA LEU A 115 -13.50 -15.87 8.06
C LEU A 115 -13.45 -14.43 8.64
N TYR A 116 -14.57 -13.99 9.23
CA TYR A 116 -14.72 -12.60 9.69
C TYR A 116 -13.74 -12.22 10.79
N PHE A 117 -13.51 -13.12 11.75
CA PHE A 117 -12.56 -12.86 12.83
C PHE A 117 -11.16 -12.59 12.29
N GLY A 118 -10.69 -13.41 11.36
CA GLY A 118 -9.39 -13.22 10.71
C GLY A 118 -9.31 -11.89 9.96
N ALA A 119 -10.38 -11.52 9.23
CA ALA A 119 -10.46 -10.24 8.51
C ALA A 119 -10.39 -9.03 9.46
N ILE A 120 -11.12 -9.05 10.57
CA ILE A 120 -11.14 -7.96 11.56
C ILE A 120 -9.78 -7.82 12.25
N VAL A 121 -9.20 -8.93 12.70
CA VAL A 121 -7.87 -8.92 13.35
C VAL A 121 -6.80 -8.41 12.39
N THR A 122 -6.81 -8.90 11.15
CA THR A 122 -5.85 -8.45 10.12
C THR A 122 -6.00 -6.97 9.83
N THR A 123 -7.23 -6.45 9.76
CA THR A 123 -7.49 -5.01 9.60
C THR A 123 -6.88 -4.22 10.76
N GLY A 124 -7.11 -4.65 12.00
CA GLY A 124 -6.55 -3.99 13.19
C GLY A 124 -5.02 -3.98 13.17
N ILE A 125 -4.39 -5.11 12.86
CA ILE A 125 -2.93 -5.23 12.75
C ILE A 125 -2.39 -4.32 11.63
N ALA A 126 -3.05 -4.31 10.47
CA ALA A 126 -2.64 -3.48 9.34
C ALA A 126 -2.67 -1.99 9.69
N VAL A 127 -3.76 -1.52 10.30
CA VAL A 127 -3.89 -0.12 10.72
C VAL A 127 -2.84 0.23 11.77
N MET A 128 -2.64 -0.62 12.78
CA MET A 128 -1.59 -0.41 13.78
C MET A 128 -0.21 -0.34 13.14
N ALA A 129 0.10 -1.24 12.22
CA ALA A 129 1.39 -1.25 11.54
C ALA A 129 1.61 0.04 10.73
N LEU A 130 0.59 0.49 10.00
CA LEU A 130 0.67 1.69 9.16
C LEU A 130 0.80 2.97 9.99
N MET A 131 0.11 3.06 11.13
CA MET A 131 0.15 4.23 12.02
C MET A 131 1.41 4.27 12.88
N PHE A 132 1.78 3.14 13.49
CA PHE A 132 2.83 3.09 14.49
C PHE A 132 4.23 3.14 13.86
N PHE A 133 4.49 2.31 12.85
CA PHE A 133 5.80 2.30 12.20
C PHE A 133 6.08 3.57 11.39
N GLY A 134 5.06 4.23 10.85
CA GLY A 134 5.23 5.54 10.22
C GLY A 134 5.75 6.61 11.19
N ARG A 135 5.30 6.62 12.44
CA ARG A 135 5.80 7.53 13.48
C ARG A 135 7.18 7.12 13.98
N LEU A 136 7.44 5.83 14.16
CA LEU A 136 8.71 5.32 14.65
C LEU A 136 9.84 5.59 13.64
N GLU A 137 9.55 5.51 12.34
CA GLU A 137 10.50 5.84 11.27
C GLU A 137 10.96 7.30 11.35
N HIS A 138 10.05 8.24 11.66
CA HIS A 138 10.40 9.66 11.86
C HIS A 138 11.22 9.91 13.13
N VAL A 139 11.06 9.09 14.17
CA VAL A 139 11.78 9.25 15.46
C VAL A 139 13.15 8.55 15.41
N MET A 140 13.23 7.36 14.81
CA MET A 140 14.45 6.55 14.82
C MET A 140 15.38 6.82 13.64
N ILE A 141 14.85 7.21 12.50
CA ILE A 141 15.63 7.53 11.30
C ILE A 141 15.61 9.05 11.15
N ARG A 142 16.68 9.73 11.60
CA ARG A 142 17.01 11.10 11.19
C ARG A 142 17.27 11.06 9.68
N LYS A 143 16.24 11.21 8.86
CA LYS A 143 16.26 10.90 7.42
C LYS A 143 16.72 12.05 6.54
N ASP A 144 17.30 13.10 7.05
CA ASP A 144 17.80 14.18 6.22
C ASP A 144 19.22 14.59 6.60
N TRP A 145 20.16 13.66 6.31
CA TRP A 145 21.59 13.99 6.29
C TRP A 145 21.96 14.82 5.05
N TYR A 146 21.12 14.80 4.00
CA TYR A 146 21.36 15.51 2.76
C TYR A 146 20.20 16.44 2.42
N LYS A 147 20.49 17.73 2.32
CA LYS A 147 19.57 18.76 1.80
C LYS A 147 20.09 19.25 0.47
N THR A 148 19.23 19.34 -0.53
CA THR A 148 19.57 20.01 -1.79
C THR A 148 19.31 21.51 -1.62
N VAL A 149 20.37 22.27 -1.70
CA VAL A 149 20.30 23.74 -1.70
C VAL A 149 20.54 24.19 -3.12
N VAL A 150 19.61 24.95 -3.70
CA VAL A 150 19.77 25.58 -5.00
C VAL A 150 20.27 26.99 -4.76
N VAL A 151 21.44 27.32 -5.28
CA VAL A 151 22.03 28.64 -5.19
C VAL A 151 22.10 29.21 -6.59
N GLU A 152 21.38 30.28 -6.84
CA GLU A 152 21.46 31.04 -8.08
C GLU A 152 22.52 32.14 -7.93
N THR A 153 23.53 32.15 -8.81
CA THR A 153 24.61 33.13 -8.76
C THR A 153 24.87 33.67 -10.17
N LYS A 154 25.25 34.91 -10.27
CA LYS A 154 25.57 35.59 -11.55
C LYS A 154 27.01 35.35 -12.01
N ASP A 155 27.90 34.98 -11.10
CA ASP A 155 29.32 34.74 -11.39
C ASP A 155 29.65 33.28 -11.09
N GLY A 156 30.25 32.62 -12.07
CA GLY A 156 30.47 31.18 -12.10
C GLY A 156 31.36 30.60 -10.99
N MET A 157 32.34 29.78 -11.34
CA MET A 157 33.07 28.86 -10.43
C MET A 157 33.83 29.54 -9.27
N ASP A 158 34.13 30.82 -9.31
CA ASP A 158 34.87 31.50 -8.22
C ASP A 158 34.05 31.66 -6.93
N GLN A 159 32.71 31.65 -7.01
CA GLN A 159 31.86 31.74 -5.83
C GLN A 159 31.63 30.37 -5.14
N LEU A 160 31.95 29.27 -5.79
CA LEU A 160 31.85 27.94 -5.17
C LEU A 160 32.72 27.81 -3.94
N LYS A 161 33.87 28.44 -3.90
CA LYS A 161 34.77 28.46 -2.73
C LYS A 161 34.12 29.18 -1.56
N GLY A 162 33.54 30.36 -1.78
CA GLY A 162 32.83 31.12 -0.74
C GLY A 162 31.62 30.38 -0.20
N ILE A 163 30.82 29.73 -1.05
CA ILE A 163 29.69 28.93 -0.66
C ILE A 163 30.14 27.72 0.20
N ARG A 164 31.23 27.07 -0.18
CA ARG A 164 31.83 25.94 0.55
C ARG A 164 32.31 26.37 1.93
N ASP A 165 32.99 27.50 2.02
CA ASP A 165 33.53 28.03 3.27
C ASP A 165 32.39 28.38 4.25
N VAL A 166 31.33 29.04 3.77
CA VAL A 166 30.14 29.31 4.58
C VAL A 166 29.44 28.04 5.03
N LEU A 167 29.24 27.06 4.15
CA LEU A 167 28.59 25.80 4.54
C LEU A 167 29.44 24.98 5.53
N SER A 168 30.76 25.04 5.41
CA SER A 168 31.66 24.37 6.36
C SER A 168 31.62 25.01 7.75
N GLU A 169 31.46 26.33 7.84
CA GLU A 169 31.30 27.05 9.10
C GLU A 169 30.02 26.63 9.87
N TYR A 170 28.97 26.25 9.12
CA TYR A 170 27.73 25.68 9.68
C TYR A 170 27.77 24.16 9.88
N GLY A 171 28.93 23.52 9.75
CA GLY A 171 29.09 22.07 9.98
C GLY A 171 28.44 21.21 8.89
N SER A 172 28.26 21.73 7.69
CA SER A 172 27.66 21.04 6.55
C SER A 172 28.74 20.73 5.49
N GLU A 173 28.83 19.47 5.05
CA GLU A 173 29.72 19.06 3.96
C GLU A 173 28.95 18.98 2.63
N ILE A 174 29.53 19.52 1.56
CA ILE A 174 28.99 19.38 0.20
C ILE A 174 29.38 17.99 -0.31
N THR A 175 28.40 17.14 -0.53
CA THR A 175 28.61 15.77 -1.02
C THR A 175 28.55 15.69 -2.56
N ASP A 176 27.77 16.57 -3.20
CA ASP A 176 27.65 16.64 -4.66
C ASP A 176 27.17 18.04 -5.07
N PHE A 177 27.63 18.52 -6.24
CA PHE A 177 27.13 19.75 -6.82
C PHE A 177 26.86 19.57 -8.30
N LYS A 178 25.82 20.22 -8.79
CA LYS A 178 25.45 20.24 -10.19
C LYS A 178 25.39 21.71 -10.64
N VAL A 179 26.10 22.04 -11.70
CA VAL A 179 26.01 23.34 -12.36
C VAL A 179 25.13 23.17 -13.59
N GLU A 180 24.04 23.93 -13.69
CA GLU A 180 23.15 23.98 -14.86
C GLU A 180 23.39 25.30 -15.64
#